data_09abc2cef1f4dea7e681252b37b2704f
#
_entry.id   09abc2cef1f4dea7e681252b37b2704f
#
_cell.length_a   1.000
_cell.length_b   1.000
_cell.length_c   1.000
_cell.angle_alpha   90.00
_cell.angle_beta   90.00
_cell.angle_gamma   90.00
#
_symmetry.space_group_name_H-M   'P 1'
#
loop_
_entity.id
_entity.type
_entity.pdbx_description
1 polymer ?
#
loop_
_entity_poly.entity_id
_entity_poly.type
_entity_poly.pdbx_seq_one_letter_code
_entity_poly.pdbx_strand_id
1 'polypeptide(L)'
;MRYLTDSSWQRFGGVVLAGSPLRLFRLTPGGISVTSRIEAGDDVDESTLTNRLADAGAIHPLPAAARRFTLDDVTVVTPQLGGVALDDGRLTVDDGSIPPVIGAAIRLDTNGGPAAARNAARPLIDTALVAYLDADVSTPDSTWLAELLWHFDDPRVGLVAPRVLGEMGSPLDLGDEPARIRAGTRVSYVPGAALVARVDALDAIGGFDEQLRFGEDVDLVWRLDDAGWRCRYDPAVSVWHEPRASWRERLRQHAGYGTSAAPLALRHPRALSPVNINGWTAATWALALLGRWFPAIALAMGSSAALVLKLPDVPPRSALWLAMRGHLLAGRQLAAAARRVWWPIIVVGSVVSRRCRWWLLLALASNVRAAPTDVAYGWGVWTGMHRNRTWAPLLPRLSAWPGRQHQRGASPR
;
A
#
# COMPACT_ATOMS: atom_id res chain seq x y z
N MET A 1 -2.17 26.59 -4.24
CA MET A 1 -1.57 25.40 -3.60
C MET A 1 -0.42 24.91 -4.47
N ARG A 2 0.73 24.59 -3.88
CA ARG A 2 1.87 24.00 -4.60
C ARG A 2 1.80 22.48 -4.60
N TYR A 3 2.38 21.88 -5.63
CA TYR A 3 2.43 20.43 -5.79
C TYR A 3 3.82 19.96 -6.17
N LEU A 4 4.21 18.80 -5.67
CA LEU A 4 5.35 18.03 -6.14
C LEU A 4 4.86 17.06 -7.22
N THR A 5 5.59 16.96 -8.34
CA THR A 5 5.33 15.92 -9.34
C THR A 5 5.84 14.55 -8.82
N ASP A 6 5.06 13.49 -9.04
CA ASP A 6 5.48 12.12 -8.71
C ASP A 6 6.72 11.70 -9.54
N SER A 7 7.57 10.83 -9.02
CA SER A 7 8.75 10.31 -9.73
C SER A 7 8.43 9.61 -11.05
N SER A 8 7.19 9.18 -11.24
CA SER A 8 6.69 8.63 -12.52
C SER A 8 6.36 9.69 -13.57
N TRP A 9 6.41 10.99 -13.23
CA TRP A 9 5.98 12.08 -14.11
C TRP A 9 6.83 12.18 -15.36
N GLN A 10 6.19 12.09 -16.52
CA GLN A 10 6.80 12.32 -17.82
C GLN A 10 5.82 13.11 -18.70
N ARG A 11 6.22 14.28 -19.16
CA ARG A 11 5.42 15.11 -20.06
C ARG A 11 5.97 15.08 -21.49
N PHE A 12 5.06 14.91 -22.45
CA PHE A 12 5.33 14.91 -23.88
C PHE A 12 4.36 15.88 -24.56
N GLY A 13 4.73 17.15 -24.63
CA GLY A 13 3.86 18.20 -25.18
C GLY A 13 2.52 18.29 -24.46
N GLY A 14 1.42 17.92 -25.14
CA GLY A 14 0.06 17.91 -24.60
C GLY A 14 -0.34 16.65 -23.82
N VAL A 15 0.60 15.78 -23.49
CA VAL A 15 0.31 14.54 -22.76
C VAL A 15 1.22 14.40 -21.54
N VAL A 16 0.65 13.92 -20.44
CA VAL A 16 1.37 13.52 -19.23
C VAL A 16 1.16 12.04 -18.99
N LEU A 17 2.25 11.33 -18.75
CA LEU A 17 2.28 9.94 -18.30
C LEU A 17 2.77 9.93 -16.86
N ALA A 18 1.91 9.64 -15.89
CA ALA A 18 2.25 9.72 -14.47
C ALA A 18 1.28 8.92 -13.59
N GLY A 19 1.65 8.76 -12.32
CA GLY A 19 0.82 8.20 -11.27
C GLY A 19 1.01 6.71 -11.01
N SER A 20 0.31 6.22 -10.00
CA SER A 20 0.35 4.82 -9.59
C SER A 20 -1.07 4.27 -9.40
N PRO A 21 -1.53 3.32 -10.26
CA PRO A 21 -0.86 2.84 -11.46
C PRO A 21 -0.69 3.92 -12.53
N LEU A 22 0.31 3.75 -13.39
CA LEU A 22 0.66 4.71 -14.43
C LEU A 22 -0.54 4.99 -15.36
N ARG A 23 -0.84 6.27 -15.62
CA ARG A 23 -1.96 6.75 -16.44
C ARG A 23 -1.50 7.76 -17.46
N LEU A 24 -2.19 7.80 -18.60
CA LEU A 24 -2.00 8.81 -19.63
C LEU A 24 -3.07 9.90 -19.50
N PHE A 25 -2.63 11.13 -19.34
CA PHE A 25 -3.49 12.31 -19.29
C PHE A 25 -3.28 13.12 -20.58
N ARG A 26 -4.35 13.32 -21.35
CA ARG A 26 -4.36 14.27 -22.46
C ARG A 26 -4.81 15.63 -21.95
N LEU A 27 -4.01 16.63 -22.19
CA LEU A 27 -4.19 17.98 -21.67
C LEU A 27 -4.84 18.89 -22.71
N THR A 28 -5.74 19.73 -22.28
CA THR A 28 -6.20 20.91 -23.04
C THR A 28 -5.12 22.00 -22.99
N PRO A 29 -5.19 23.05 -23.82
CA PRO A 29 -4.25 24.19 -23.71
C PRO A 29 -4.17 24.79 -22.30
N GLY A 30 -5.32 24.95 -21.61
CA GLY A 30 -5.34 25.37 -20.21
C GLY A 30 -4.70 24.34 -19.26
N GLY A 31 -4.88 23.05 -19.52
CA GLY A 31 -4.23 21.98 -18.78
C GLY A 31 -2.71 21.98 -18.94
N ILE A 32 -2.21 22.30 -20.13
CA ILE A 32 -0.76 22.47 -20.38
C ILE A 32 -0.19 23.63 -19.53
N SER A 33 -0.90 24.75 -19.47
CA SER A 33 -0.50 25.90 -18.63
C SER A 33 -0.46 25.53 -17.15
N VAL A 34 -1.49 24.84 -16.62
CA VAL A 34 -1.53 24.39 -15.23
C VAL A 34 -0.37 23.42 -14.93
N THR A 35 -0.14 22.43 -15.80
CA THR A 35 0.94 21.45 -15.57
C THR A 35 2.33 22.08 -15.68
N SER A 36 2.54 23.10 -16.54
CA SER A 36 3.80 23.84 -16.60
C SER A 36 4.06 24.64 -15.33
N ARG A 37 3.03 25.23 -14.73
CA ARG A 37 3.14 25.92 -13.43
C ARG A 37 3.46 24.93 -12.30
N ILE A 38 2.84 23.74 -12.30
CA ILE A 38 3.15 22.68 -11.33
C ILE A 38 4.64 22.28 -11.45
N GLU A 39 5.14 22.06 -12.68
CA GLU A 39 6.54 21.71 -12.94
C GLU A 39 7.51 22.82 -12.53
N ALA A 40 7.09 24.09 -12.61
CA ALA A 40 7.86 25.24 -12.15
C ALA A 40 7.83 25.42 -10.62
N GLY A 41 6.98 24.67 -9.90
CA GLY A 41 6.80 24.82 -8.45
C GLY A 41 5.91 26.00 -8.04
N ASP A 42 5.18 26.57 -9.00
CA ASP A 42 4.28 27.70 -8.76
C ASP A 42 2.99 27.26 -8.05
N ASP A 43 2.34 28.22 -7.39
CA ASP A 43 0.99 28.02 -6.86
C ASP A 43 -0.02 27.86 -8.01
N VAL A 44 -0.86 26.86 -7.91
CA VAL A 44 -1.99 26.62 -8.83
C VAL A 44 -3.28 26.49 -8.04
N ASP A 45 -4.39 26.90 -8.66
CA ASP A 45 -5.70 26.76 -8.08
C ASP A 45 -6.18 25.31 -8.13
N GLU A 46 -6.98 24.93 -7.13
CA GLU A 46 -7.66 23.65 -7.14
C GLU A 46 -8.63 23.59 -8.35
N SER A 47 -8.56 22.51 -9.10
CA SER A 47 -9.35 22.31 -10.30
C SER A 47 -9.65 20.82 -10.50
N THR A 48 -10.57 20.53 -11.42
CA THR A 48 -10.82 19.15 -11.84
C THR A 48 -9.56 18.44 -12.31
N LEU A 49 -8.63 19.14 -12.97
CA LEU A 49 -7.37 18.56 -13.43
C LEU A 49 -6.44 18.24 -12.27
N THR A 50 -6.19 19.20 -11.36
CA THR A 50 -5.32 18.98 -10.19
C THR A 50 -5.87 17.88 -9.30
N ASN A 51 -7.19 17.79 -9.10
CA ASN A 51 -7.83 16.71 -8.38
C ASN A 51 -7.62 15.36 -9.05
N ARG A 52 -7.83 15.26 -10.37
CA ARG A 52 -7.61 14.01 -11.12
C ARG A 52 -6.14 13.56 -11.09
N LEU A 53 -5.20 14.50 -11.16
CA LEU A 53 -3.77 14.20 -11.05
C LEU A 53 -3.41 13.72 -9.64
N ALA A 54 -3.89 14.39 -8.59
CA ALA A 54 -3.68 14.00 -7.19
C ALA A 54 -4.33 12.64 -6.88
N ASP A 55 -5.55 12.39 -7.35
CA ASP A 55 -6.24 11.11 -7.18
C ASP A 55 -5.57 9.94 -7.91
N ALA A 56 -4.81 10.23 -8.96
CA ALA A 56 -3.99 9.26 -9.65
C ALA A 56 -2.61 9.06 -8.99
N GLY A 57 -2.25 9.86 -7.97
CA GLY A 57 -0.90 9.88 -7.40
C GLY A 57 0.15 10.41 -8.39
N ALA A 58 -0.26 11.28 -9.31
CA ALA A 58 0.63 11.90 -10.29
C ALA A 58 1.26 13.19 -9.77
N ILE A 59 0.59 13.84 -8.82
CA ILE A 59 1.09 15.00 -8.06
C ILE A 59 0.76 14.83 -6.59
N HIS A 60 1.59 15.42 -5.74
CA HIS A 60 1.44 15.41 -4.29
C HIS A 60 1.39 16.86 -3.78
N PRO A 61 0.37 17.25 -2.98
CA PRO A 61 0.30 18.59 -2.43
C PRO A 61 1.47 18.83 -1.48
N LEU A 62 1.90 20.10 -1.40
CA LEU A 62 2.90 20.56 -0.47
C LEU A 62 2.25 21.39 0.65
N PRO A 63 2.87 21.48 1.84
CA PRO A 63 2.35 22.25 2.95
C PRO A 63 2.06 23.72 2.56
N ALA A 64 0.91 24.24 3.01
CA ALA A 64 0.59 25.66 2.96
C ALA A 64 1.09 26.36 4.23
N ALA A 65 1.22 27.70 4.17
CA ALA A 65 1.67 28.49 5.32
C ALA A 65 0.65 28.50 6.48
N ALA A 66 -0.65 28.55 6.17
CA ALA A 66 -1.72 28.46 7.15
C ALA A 66 -2.12 27.01 7.39
N ARG A 67 -2.29 26.63 8.66
CA ARG A 67 -2.72 25.29 9.10
C ARG A 67 -4.03 25.42 9.85
N ARG A 68 -4.99 24.56 9.54
CA ARG A 68 -6.30 24.53 10.20
C ARG A 68 -6.26 23.79 11.53
N PHE A 69 -5.45 22.74 11.63
CA PHE A 69 -5.39 21.85 12.79
C PHE A 69 -4.09 22.05 13.56
N THR A 70 -4.19 21.93 14.88
CA THR A 70 -3.10 21.99 15.86
C THR A 70 -3.03 20.68 16.65
N LEU A 71 -2.07 20.55 17.55
CA LEU A 71 -1.99 19.37 18.42
C LEU A 71 -3.18 19.22 19.36
N ASP A 72 -3.87 20.32 19.70
CA ASP A 72 -5.07 20.29 20.53
C ASP A 72 -6.27 19.65 19.81
N ASP A 73 -6.22 19.55 18.51
CA ASP A 73 -7.26 18.90 17.68
C ASP A 73 -7.03 17.38 17.53
N VAL A 74 -6.03 16.79 18.22
CA VAL A 74 -5.63 15.39 18.03
C VAL A 74 -5.54 14.63 19.35
N THR A 75 -6.28 13.54 19.47
CA THR A 75 -6.08 12.56 20.54
C THR A 75 -5.07 11.50 20.08
N VAL A 76 -4.01 11.26 20.85
CA VAL A 76 -3.05 10.18 20.58
C VAL A 76 -3.49 8.93 21.33
N VAL A 77 -3.69 7.82 20.61
CA VAL A 77 -4.11 6.52 21.16
C VAL A 77 -2.99 5.51 21.00
N THR A 78 -2.62 4.85 22.10
CA THR A 78 -1.61 3.78 22.11
C THR A 78 -2.22 2.45 22.56
N PRO A 79 -2.45 1.48 21.66
CA PRO A 79 -2.77 0.12 22.06
C PRO A 79 -1.52 -0.51 22.68
N GLN A 80 -1.68 -1.16 23.84
CA GLN A 80 -0.55 -1.71 24.58
C GLN A 80 -0.85 -3.11 25.13
N LEU A 81 0.14 -3.98 25.03
CA LEU A 81 0.09 -5.32 25.63
C LEU A 81 1.31 -5.51 26.56
N GLY A 82 1.07 -5.39 27.86
CA GLY A 82 2.11 -5.46 28.90
C GLY A 82 2.82 -4.12 29.14
N GLY A 83 3.61 -4.08 30.21
CA GLY A 83 4.42 -2.91 30.58
C GLY A 83 3.68 -1.85 31.39
N VAL A 84 4.13 -0.61 31.26
CA VAL A 84 3.59 0.57 31.96
C VAL A 84 3.21 1.60 30.91
N ALA A 85 2.06 2.25 31.08
CA ALA A 85 1.65 3.34 30.20
C ALA A 85 2.62 4.53 30.32
N LEU A 86 2.88 5.21 29.24
CA LEU A 86 3.67 6.44 29.24
C LEU A 86 2.81 7.58 29.79
N ASP A 87 3.39 8.35 30.71
CA ASP A 87 2.74 9.57 31.27
C ASP A 87 3.10 10.78 30.38
N ASP A 88 2.62 10.74 29.13
CA ASP A 88 2.91 11.76 28.11
C ASP A 88 1.62 12.30 27.43
N GLY A 89 0.47 12.10 28.09
CA GLY A 89 -0.82 12.55 27.59
C GLY A 89 -1.48 11.65 26.56
N ARG A 90 -0.90 10.48 26.25
CA ARG A 90 -1.51 9.49 25.34
C ARG A 90 -2.65 8.75 26.04
N LEU A 91 -3.69 8.47 25.27
CA LEU A 91 -4.77 7.57 25.69
C LEU A 91 -4.30 6.12 25.53
N THR A 92 -3.75 5.53 26.57
CA THR A 92 -3.28 4.14 26.55
C THR A 92 -4.44 3.16 26.75
N VAL A 93 -4.56 2.16 25.88
CA VAL A 93 -5.54 1.08 25.96
C VAL A 93 -4.81 -0.24 26.22
N ASP A 94 -5.06 -0.85 27.39
CA ASP A 94 -4.55 -2.18 27.76
C ASP A 94 -5.37 -3.28 27.06
N ASP A 95 -4.75 -3.98 26.12
CA ASP A 95 -5.38 -5.08 25.37
C ASP A 95 -5.34 -6.41 26.16
N GLY A 96 -5.88 -6.40 27.38
CA GLY A 96 -6.05 -7.60 28.21
C GLY A 96 -4.73 -8.18 28.74
N SER A 97 -3.82 -7.33 29.17
CA SER A 97 -2.50 -7.75 29.68
C SER A 97 -2.58 -8.50 31.01
N ILE A 98 -1.63 -9.41 31.23
CA ILE A 98 -1.41 -10.09 32.51
C ILE A 98 0.10 -10.01 32.84
N PRO A 99 0.52 -9.22 33.85
CA PRO A 99 -0.29 -8.30 34.68
C PRO A 99 -0.85 -7.11 33.86
N PRO A 100 -1.86 -6.41 34.39
CA PRO A 100 -2.43 -5.21 33.76
C PRO A 100 -1.39 -4.13 33.49
N VAL A 101 -1.61 -3.33 32.42
CA VAL A 101 -0.83 -2.11 32.16
C VAL A 101 -1.18 -1.07 33.19
N ILE A 102 -0.19 -0.64 33.98
CA ILE A 102 -0.35 0.41 34.99
C ILE A 102 -0.52 1.75 34.27
N GLY A 103 -1.55 2.53 34.66
CA GLY A 103 -1.81 3.85 34.08
C GLY A 103 -2.61 3.83 32.79
N ALA A 104 -3.06 2.67 32.29
CA ALA A 104 -3.94 2.60 31.14
C ALA A 104 -5.30 3.26 31.42
N ALA A 105 -5.78 4.08 30.48
CA ALA A 105 -7.09 4.75 30.58
C ALA A 105 -8.25 3.78 30.33
N ILE A 106 -8.04 2.76 29.51
CA ILE A 106 -9.00 1.72 29.17
C ILE A 106 -8.31 0.37 29.31
N ARG A 107 -9.05 -0.63 29.79
CA ARG A 107 -8.62 -2.02 29.82
C ARG A 107 -9.66 -2.92 29.20
N LEU A 108 -9.23 -3.78 28.28
CA LEU A 108 -10.03 -4.88 27.77
C LEU A 108 -9.89 -6.11 28.70
N ASP A 109 -10.96 -6.88 28.86
CA ASP A 109 -10.94 -8.10 29.69
C ASP A 109 -10.04 -9.20 29.12
N THR A 110 -9.96 -9.26 27.79
CA THR A 110 -9.17 -10.25 27.05
C THR A 110 -8.44 -9.58 25.88
N ASN A 111 -7.33 -10.18 25.44
CA ASN A 111 -6.60 -9.71 24.28
C ASN A 111 -7.44 -9.82 23.00
N GLY A 112 -8.01 -8.69 22.55
CA GLY A 112 -8.79 -8.54 21.33
C GLY A 112 -7.94 -8.24 20.10
N GLY A 113 -6.70 -7.80 20.29
CA GLY A 113 -5.79 -7.36 19.24
C GLY A 113 -5.85 -5.86 18.96
N PRO A 114 -4.96 -5.37 18.09
CA PRO A 114 -4.78 -3.93 17.89
C PRO A 114 -6.05 -3.24 17.36
N ALA A 115 -6.88 -3.92 16.56
CA ALA A 115 -8.15 -3.39 16.09
C ALA A 115 -9.13 -3.10 17.24
N ALA A 116 -9.35 -4.07 18.12
CA ALA A 116 -10.24 -3.93 19.27
C ALA A 116 -9.75 -2.86 20.24
N ALA A 117 -8.44 -2.84 20.52
CA ALA A 117 -7.85 -1.83 21.40
C ALA A 117 -7.99 -0.41 20.81
N ARG A 118 -7.78 -0.21 19.51
CA ARG A 118 -7.96 1.10 18.87
C ARG A 118 -9.43 1.53 18.86
N ASN A 119 -10.36 0.61 18.60
CA ASN A 119 -11.80 0.91 18.63
C ASN A 119 -12.30 1.22 20.04
N ALA A 120 -11.79 0.53 21.07
CA ALA A 120 -12.17 0.79 22.47
C ALA A 120 -11.88 2.22 22.91
N ALA A 121 -10.89 2.88 22.32
CA ALA A 121 -10.60 4.29 22.60
C ALA A 121 -11.66 5.27 22.06
N ARG A 122 -12.45 4.87 21.04
CA ARG A 122 -13.35 5.78 20.30
C ARG A 122 -14.27 6.63 21.20
N PRO A 123 -14.90 6.09 22.27
CA PRO A 123 -15.79 6.88 23.12
C PRO A 123 -15.09 8.00 23.92
N LEU A 124 -13.77 7.95 24.08
CA LEU A 124 -12.98 8.95 24.78
C LEU A 124 -12.28 9.95 23.84
N ILE A 125 -12.50 9.82 22.52
CA ILE A 125 -11.94 10.75 21.52
C ILE A 125 -13.00 11.81 21.21
N ASP A 126 -12.74 13.03 21.67
CA ASP A 126 -13.57 14.23 21.45
C ASP A 126 -12.96 15.21 20.44
N THR A 127 -11.75 14.94 19.97
CA THR A 127 -11.01 15.72 18.98
C THR A 127 -11.42 15.40 17.55
N ALA A 128 -11.13 16.30 16.61
CA ALA A 128 -11.43 16.10 15.18
C ALA A 128 -10.57 15.02 14.51
N LEU A 129 -9.36 14.82 15.03
CA LEU A 129 -8.38 13.88 14.53
C LEU A 129 -7.95 12.91 15.64
N VAL A 130 -7.54 11.72 15.26
CA VAL A 130 -6.93 10.73 16.15
C VAL A 130 -5.62 10.27 15.54
N ALA A 131 -4.57 10.19 16.34
CA ALA A 131 -3.30 9.56 15.99
C ALA A 131 -3.20 8.21 16.70
N TYR A 132 -3.03 7.14 15.95
CA TYR A 132 -2.69 5.84 16.51
C TYR A 132 -1.18 5.66 16.44
N LEU A 133 -0.58 5.29 17.55
CA LEU A 133 0.85 5.07 17.70
C LEU A 133 1.07 3.83 18.55
N ASP A 134 1.68 2.78 17.99
CA ASP A 134 1.94 1.56 18.72
C ASP A 134 2.98 1.77 19.82
N ALA A 135 2.91 1.00 20.91
CA ALA A 135 3.76 1.16 22.08
C ALA A 135 5.25 0.89 21.81
N ASP A 136 5.58 0.17 20.74
CA ASP A 136 6.94 -0.13 20.28
C ASP A 136 7.42 0.81 19.16
N VAL A 137 6.77 1.97 19.01
CA VAL A 137 7.17 3.03 18.09
C VAL A 137 7.72 4.22 18.85
N SER A 138 8.93 4.62 18.50
CA SER A 138 9.54 5.86 18.96
C SER A 138 9.45 6.94 17.88
N THR A 139 9.25 8.17 18.35
CA THR A 139 9.17 9.35 17.48
C THR A 139 10.44 10.19 17.65
N PRO A 140 10.96 10.82 16.58
CA PRO A 140 12.21 11.58 16.66
C PRO A 140 12.12 12.77 17.62
N ASP A 141 10.94 13.40 17.68
CA ASP A 141 10.60 14.53 18.55
C ASP A 141 9.09 14.68 18.68
N SER A 142 8.65 15.73 19.40
CA SER A 142 7.23 16.06 19.56
C SER A 142 6.59 16.69 18.31
N THR A 143 7.36 17.04 17.28
CA THR A 143 6.86 17.76 16.10
C THR A 143 6.33 16.84 15.01
N TRP A 144 6.68 15.55 15.03
CA TRP A 144 6.28 14.57 14.01
C TRP A 144 4.79 14.62 13.67
N LEU A 145 3.96 14.74 14.70
CA LEU A 145 2.51 14.80 14.54
C LEU A 145 2.08 16.13 13.91
N ALA A 146 2.60 17.26 14.43
CA ALA A 146 2.28 18.58 13.91
C ALA A 146 2.63 18.73 12.43
N GLU A 147 3.69 18.06 11.97
CA GLU A 147 4.11 18.06 10.56
C GLU A 147 3.16 17.32 9.62
N LEU A 148 2.31 16.41 10.14
CA LEU A 148 1.31 15.70 9.35
C LEU A 148 -0.04 16.41 9.26
N LEU A 149 -0.35 17.34 10.19
CA LEU A 149 -1.71 17.88 10.33
C LEU A 149 -2.17 18.71 9.13
N TRP A 150 -1.25 19.37 8.41
CA TRP A 150 -1.59 20.18 7.24
C TRP A 150 -2.29 19.39 6.12
N HIS A 151 -2.11 18.09 6.07
CA HIS A 151 -2.81 17.25 5.09
C HIS A 151 -4.33 17.29 5.27
N PHE A 152 -4.80 17.49 6.49
CA PHE A 152 -6.22 17.53 6.83
C PHE A 152 -6.90 18.86 6.51
N ASP A 153 -6.15 19.86 6.02
CA ASP A 153 -6.72 21.09 5.43
C ASP A 153 -7.54 20.74 4.16
N ASP A 154 -7.17 19.67 3.44
CA ASP A 154 -8.03 19.06 2.43
C ASP A 154 -9.13 18.21 3.13
N PRO A 155 -10.42 18.63 3.09
CA PRO A 155 -11.51 17.94 3.80
C PRO A 155 -11.75 16.49 3.29
N ARG A 156 -11.19 16.13 2.15
CA ARG A 156 -11.28 14.77 1.59
C ARG A 156 -10.22 13.83 2.14
N VAL A 157 -9.25 14.33 2.89
CA VAL A 157 -8.22 13.48 3.53
C VAL A 157 -8.79 12.84 4.77
N GLY A 158 -8.90 11.52 4.74
CA GLY A 158 -9.36 10.70 5.85
C GLY A 158 -8.23 10.10 6.68
N LEU A 159 -7.05 9.88 6.06
CA LEU A 159 -5.91 9.25 6.74
C LEU A 159 -4.58 9.72 6.16
N VAL A 160 -3.60 9.91 7.05
CA VAL A 160 -2.20 10.17 6.70
C VAL A 160 -1.30 9.26 7.52
N ALA A 161 -0.27 8.71 6.91
CA ALA A 161 0.73 7.90 7.60
C ALA A 161 2.15 8.42 7.32
N PRO A 162 3.02 8.50 8.34
CA PRO A 162 4.44 8.78 8.20
C PRO A 162 5.19 7.56 7.66
N ARG A 163 6.46 7.74 7.36
CA ARG A 163 7.38 6.64 7.07
C ARG A 163 7.72 5.90 8.36
N VAL A 164 7.53 4.59 8.38
CA VAL A 164 7.91 3.74 9.51
C VAL A 164 9.27 3.12 9.21
N LEU A 165 10.30 3.63 9.88
CA LEU A 165 11.65 3.11 9.80
C LEU A 165 11.83 1.93 10.77
N GLY A 166 12.83 1.09 10.50
CA GLY A 166 13.20 -0.04 11.33
C GLY A 166 14.54 -0.60 10.88
N GLU A 167 14.82 -1.88 11.17
CA GLU A 167 16.01 -2.54 10.62
C GLU A 167 16.06 -2.44 9.09
N MET A 168 17.26 -2.46 8.53
CA MET A 168 17.49 -2.43 7.09
C MET A 168 16.68 -3.54 6.38
N GLY A 169 15.81 -3.13 5.44
CA GLY A 169 14.93 -4.03 4.72
C GLY A 169 13.66 -4.40 5.49
N SER A 170 13.28 -3.61 6.51
CA SER A 170 11.99 -3.73 7.18
C SER A 170 10.85 -3.65 6.16
N PRO A 171 9.87 -4.58 6.20
CA PRO A 171 8.71 -4.51 5.32
C PRO A 171 7.77 -3.33 5.66
N LEU A 172 7.98 -2.65 6.77
CA LEU A 172 7.22 -1.49 7.19
C LEU A 172 7.72 -0.20 6.51
N ASP A 173 8.98 -0.17 6.05
CA ASP A 173 9.53 0.96 5.30
C ASP A 173 9.04 0.91 3.85
N LEU A 174 8.15 1.83 3.50
CA LEU A 174 7.52 1.94 2.18
C LEU A 174 8.29 2.86 1.21
N GLY A 175 9.47 3.35 1.64
CA GLY A 175 10.35 4.21 0.84
C GLY A 175 10.18 5.70 1.14
N ASP A 176 10.93 6.51 0.42
CA ASP A 176 11.10 7.94 0.64
C ASP A 176 10.29 8.84 -0.31
N GLU A 177 9.39 8.26 -1.10
CA GLU A 177 8.55 9.00 -2.03
C GLU A 177 7.11 9.14 -1.50
N PRO A 178 6.52 10.35 -1.51
CA PRO A 178 5.13 10.55 -1.13
C PRO A 178 4.20 9.76 -2.05
N ALA A 179 3.07 9.31 -1.52
CA ALA A 179 2.14 8.52 -2.30
C ALA A 179 0.67 8.74 -1.90
N ARG A 180 -0.22 8.59 -2.87
CA ARG A 180 -1.61 8.23 -2.59
C ARG A 180 -1.67 6.77 -2.18
N ILE A 181 -2.22 6.49 -1.00
CA ILE A 181 -2.42 5.12 -0.54
C ILE A 181 -3.70 4.58 -1.15
N ARG A 182 -3.58 3.46 -1.89
CA ARG A 182 -4.70 2.81 -2.56
C ARG A 182 -4.34 1.40 -2.99
N ALA A 183 -5.29 0.48 -2.92
CA ALA A 183 -5.09 -0.90 -3.40
C ALA A 183 -4.55 -0.95 -4.84
N GLY A 184 -3.47 -1.70 -5.05
CA GLY A 184 -2.84 -1.88 -6.38
C GLY A 184 -1.99 -0.71 -6.88
N THR A 185 -1.64 0.25 -6.00
CA THR A 185 -0.68 1.33 -6.26
C THR A 185 0.70 0.98 -5.71
N ARG A 186 1.68 1.91 -5.85
CA ARG A 186 3.02 1.78 -5.25
C ARG A 186 2.94 1.57 -3.74
N VAL A 187 2.14 2.38 -3.06
CA VAL A 187 1.82 2.22 -1.64
C VAL A 187 0.36 1.75 -1.55
N SER A 188 0.20 0.43 -1.44
CA SER A 188 -1.14 -0.18 -1.42
C SER A 188 -1.83 -0.12 -0.07
N TYR A 189 -1.05 0.00 1.01
CA TYR A 189 -1.48 0.14 2.40
C TYR A 189 -0.34 0.75 3.21
N VAL A 190 -0.61 1.10 4.47
CA VAL A 190 0.38 1.56 5.44
C VAL A 190 0.29 0.72 6.71
N PRO A 191 1.41 0.50 7.42
CA PRO A 191 1.37 -0.20 8.70
C PRO A 191 0.58 0.60 9.74
N GLY A 192 -0.19 -0.11 10.57
CA GLY A 192 -0.93 0.47 11.68
C GLY A 192 -0.07 1.03 12.82
N ALA A 193 1.26 0.88 12.72
CA ALA A 193 2.23 1.27 13.73
C ALA A 193 2.20 2.78 14.05
N ALA A 194 1.99 3.63 13.04
CA ALA A 194 1.77 5.06 13.20
C ALA A 194 0.88 5.59 12.07
N LEU A 195 -0.23 6.21 12.42
CA LEU A 195 -1.11 6.88 11.46
C LEU A 195 -1.97 7.94 12.15
N VAL A 196 -2.38 8.94 11.39
CA VAL A 196 -3.35 9.95 11.82
C VAL A 196 -4.59 9.82 10.95
N ALA A 197 -5.77 9.84 11.57
CA ALA A 197 -7.02 9.72 10.85
C ALA A 197 -8.02 10.80 11.29
N ARG A 198 -8.89 11.19 10.37
CA ARG A 198 -10.06 12.01 10.67
C ARG A 198 -11.11 11.13 11.35
N VAL A 199 -11.62 11.59 12.49
CA VAL A 199 -12.61 10.83 13.28
C VAL A 199 -13.88 10.57 12.48
N ASP A 200 -14.40 11.57 11.76
CA ASP A 200 -15.57 11.42 10.88
C ASP A 200 -15.35 10.36 9.80
N ALA A 201 -14.12 10.23 9.29
CA ALA A 201 -13.79 9.23 8.27
C ALA A 201 -13.81 7.81 8.86
N LEU A 202 -13.33 7.65 10.10
CA LEU A 202 -13.38 6.38 10.82
C LEU A 202 -14.83 6.00 11.15
N ASP A 203 -15.62 6.95 11.64
CA ASP A 203 -17.04 6.73 11.97
C ASP A 203 -17.85 6.34 10.73
N ALA A 204 -17.59 6.96 9.59
CA ALA A 204 -18.27 6.66 8.33
C ALA A 204 -18.08 5.20 7.86
N ILE A 205 -16.99 4.54 8.28
CA ILE A 205 -16.71 3.14 7.94
C ILE A 205 -16.82 2.17 9.12
N GLY A 206 -17.19 2.65 10.31
CA GLY A 206 -17.34 1.85 11.52
C GLY A 206 -16.03 1.42 12.19
N GLY A 207 -14.95 2.21 12.02
CA GLY A 207 -13.66 1.94 12.66
C GLY A 207 -12.88 0.77 12.07
N PHE A 208 -12.04 0.12 12.88
CA PHE A 208 -11.27 -1.08 12.51
C PHE A 208 -12.15 -2.34 12.53
N ASP A 209 -11.87 -3.32 11.66
CA ASP A 209 -12.53 -4.63 11.71
C ASP A 209 -11.84 -5.53 12.75
N GLU A 210 -12.48 -5.74 13.89
CA GLU A 210 -11.97 -6.54 15.01
C GLU A 210 -11.87 -8.04 14.70
N GLN A 211 -12.51 -8.52 13.63
CA GLN A 211 -12.37 -9.91 13.17
C GLN A 211 -11.00 -10.16 12.50
N LEU A 212 -10.28 -9.08 12.16
CA LEU A 212 -8.95 -9.16 11.58
C LEU A 212 -7.89 -9.07 12.67
N ARG A 213 -7.26 -10.20 12.99
CA ARG A 213 -6.11 -10.23 13.92
C ARG A 213 -4.84 -9.65 13.31
N PHE A 214 -4.75 -9.67 11.97
CA PHE A 214 -3.70 -9.10 11.15
C PHE A 214 -4.33 -8.51 9.90
N GLY A 215 -3.77 -7.41 9.39
CA GLY A 215 -4.23 -6.72 8.19
C GLY A 215 -5.45 -5.83 8.41
N GLU A 216 -5.76 -5.50 9.66
CA GLU A 216 -6.79 -4.54 10.04
C GLU A 216 -6.47 -3.13 9.51
N ASP A 217 -5.19 -2.80 9.39
CA ASP A 217 -4.66 -1.57 8.80
C ASP A 217 -4.84 -1.52 7.28
N VAL A 218 -4.59 -2.65 6.61
CA VAL A 218 -4.85 -2.82 5.18
C VAL A 218 -6.33 -2.65 4.86
N ASP A 219 -7.18 -3.33 5.63
CA ASP A 219 -8.64 -3.27 5.50
C ASP A 219 -9.16 -1.84 5.73
N LEU A 220 -8.69 -1.18 6.78
CA LEU A 220 -9.06 0.19 7.13
C LEU A 220 -8.84 1.14 5.94
N VAL A 221 -7.62 1.15 5.41
CA VAL A 221 -7.23 2.05 4.31
C VAL A 221 -8.06 1.77 3.05
N TRP A 222 -8.32 0.50 2.75
CA TRP A 222 -9.10 0.15 1.56
C TRP A 222 -10.58 0.50 1.72
N ARG A 223 -11.17 0.36 2.92
CA ARG A 223 -12.55 0.84 3.20
C ARG A 223 -12.63 2.35 3.13
N LEU A 224 -11.64 3.09 3.63
CA LEU A 224 -11.59 4.54 3.51
C LEU A 224 -11.53 4.98 2.03
N ASP A 225 -10.66 4.37 1.21
CA ASP A 225 -10.59 4.68 -0.23
C ASP A 225 -11.90 4.32 -0.97
N ASP A 226 -12.53 3.18 -0.63
CA ASP A 226 -13.82 2.77 -1.21
C ASP A 226 -14.98 3.71 -0.79
N ALA A 227 -14.91 4.30 0.41
CA ALA A 227 -15.83 5.34 0.90
C ALA A 227 -15.56 6.74 0.30
N GLY A 228 -14.50 6.88 -0.50
CA GLY A 228 -14.17 8.12 -1.21
C GLY A 228 -13.17 9.03 -0.49
N TRP A 229 -12.67 8.63 0.68
CA TRP A 229 -11.64 9.37 1.40
C TRP A 229 -10.27 9.25 0.72
N ARG A 230 -9.44 10.29 0.86
CA ARG A 230 -8.05 10.29 0.43
C ARG A 230 -7.16 9.80 1.56
N CYS A 231 -6.37 8.76 1.30
CA CYS A 231 -5.32 8.31 2.21
C CYS A 231 -3.97 8.69 1.62
N ARG A 232 -3.07 9.30 2.43
CA ARG A 232 -1.78 9.83 2.00
C ARG A 232 -0.63 9.24 2.81
N TYR A 233 0.45 8.96 2.15
CA TYR A 233 1.73 8.59 2.74
C TYR A 233 2.69 9.76 2.60
N ASP A 234 3.20 10.24 3.74
CA ASP A 234 4.15 11.35 3.79
C ASP A 234 5.48 10.89 4.40
N PRO A 235 6.49 10.58 3.59
CA PRO A 235 7.79 10.12 4.06
C PRO A 235 8.70 11.24 4.58
N ALA A 236 8.31 12.52 4.46
CA ALA A 236 9.06 13.63 5.06
C ALA A 236 9.05 13.53 6.58
N VAL A 237 7.99 12.95 7.13
CA VAL A 237 7.88 12.59 8.54
C VAL A 237 8.19 11.12 8.71
N SER A 238 9.06 10.78 9.67
CA SER A 238 9.42 9.40 9.95
C SER A 238 9.34 9.07 11.45
N VAL A 239 8.99 7.83 11.74
CA VAL A 239 8.98 7.25 13.09
C VAL A 239 9.80 5.96 13.06
N TRP A 240 10.29 5.52 14.21
CA TRP A 240 11.11 4.31 14.34
C TRP A 240 10.33 3.21 15.05
N HIS A 241 10.19 2.06 14.40
CA HIS A 241 9.58 0.87 15.00
C HIS A 241 10.68 -0.08 15.49
N GLU A 242 10.60 -0.46 16.75
CA GLU A 242 11.53 -1.38 17.39
C GLU A 242 11.47 -2.77 16.71
N PRO A 243 12.61 -3.29 16.24
CA PRO A 243 12.63 -4.59 15.59
C PRO A 243 12.39 -5.72 16.59
N ARG A 244 11.73 -6.78 16.16
CA ARG A 244 11.54 -7.98 16.98
C ARG A 244 12.89 -8.60 17.33
N ALA A 245 13.07 -8.93 18.62
CA ALA A 245 14.35 -9.37 19.17
C ALA A 245 14.85 -10.70 18.58
N SER A 246 13.96 -11.62 18.19
CA SER A 246 14.34 -12.94 17.73
C SER A 246 13.90 -13.25 16.29
N TRP A 247 14.73 -14.02 15.58
CA TRP A 247 14.42 -14.55 14.26
C TRP A 247 13.13 -15.41 14.22
N ARG A 248 12.90 -16.18 15.30
CA ARG A 248 11.68 -17.01 15.40
C ARG A 248 10.43 -16.16 15.52
N GLU A 249 10.49 -15.06 16.26
CA GLU A 249 9.37 -14.11 16.36
C GLU A 249 9.08 -13.44 15.03
N ARG A 250 10.11 -13.03 14.29
CA ARG A 250 9.97 -12.49 12.94
C ARG A 250 9.27 -13.46 11.99
N LEU A 251 9.67 -14.74 11.99
CA LEU A 251 9.00 -15.74 11.15
C LEU A 251 7.54 -15.97 11.55
N ARG A 252 7.24 -16.01 12.86
CA ARG A 252 5.86 -16.13 13.35
C ARG A 252 5.02 -14.93 12.95
N GLN A 253 5.57 -13.73 13.05
CA GLN A 253 4.91 -12.48 12.63
C GLN A 253 4.60 -12.51 11.13
N HIS A 254 5.57 -12.87 10.27
CA HIS A 254 5.33 -13.01 8.83
C HIS A 254 4.28 -14.07 8.50
N ALA A 255 4.28 -15.21 9.20
CA ALA A 255 3.23 -16.20 9.08
C ALA A 255 1.87 -15.64 9.50
N GLY A 256 1.83 -14.88 10.62
CA GLY A 256 0.63 -14.16 11.05
C GLY A 256 0.10 -13.21 9.97
N TYR A 257 0.96 -12.37 9.40
CA TYR A 257 0.59 -11.48 8.28
C TYR A 257 0.01 -12.26 7.09
N GLY A 258 0.59 -13.42 6.76
CA GLY A 258 0.08 -14.26 5.69
C GLY A 258 -1.36 -14.73 5.93
N THR A 259 -1.77 -14.96 7.17
CA THR A 259 -3.13 -15.44 7.48
C THR A 259 -4.22 -14.44 7.11
N SER A 260 -3.89 -13.15 7.05
CA SER A 260 -4.84 -12.08 6.66
C SER A 260 -5.16 -12.06 5.17
N ALA A 261 -4.34 -12.69 4.32
CA ALA A 261 -4.55 -12.66 2.87
C ALA A 261 -5.91 -13.21 2.44
N ALA A 262 -6.39 -14.27 3.09
CA ALA A 262 -7.67 -14.88 2.78
C ALA A 262 -8.88 -14.01 3.18
N PRO A 263 -9.00 -13.55 4.43
CA PRO A 263 -10.10 -12.66 4.81
C PRO A 263 -10.07 -11.33 4.06
N LEU A 264 -8.89 -10.74 3.79
CA LEU A 264 -8.77 -9.54 2.97
C LEU A 264 -9.22 -9.76 1.52
N ALA A 265 -8.87 -10.91 0.91
CA ALA A 265 -9.32 -11.23 -0.45
C ALA A 265 -10.85 -11.41 -0.55
N LEU A 266 -11.49 -11.87 0.51
CA LEU A 266 -12.95 -11.99 0.58
C LEU A 266 -13.64 -10.64 0.76
N ARG A 267 -13.08 -9.75 1.62
CA ARG A 267 -13.61 -8.41 1.87
C ARG A 267 -13.38 -7.46 0.69
N HIS A 268 -12.22 -7.58 0.07
CA HIS A 268 -11.77 -6.70 -1.01
C HIS A 268 -11.47 -7.51 -2.29
N PRO A 269 -12.49 -8.03 -2.98
CA PRO A 269 -12.30 -8.80 -4.20
C PRO A 269 -11.51 -7.98 -5.23
N ARG A 270 -10.43 -8.54 -5.76
CA ARG A 270 -9.51 -7.93 -6.74
C ARG A 270 -8.50 -6.93 -6.18
N ALA A 271 -8.53 -6.52 -4.91
CA ALA A 271 -7.51 -5.69 -4.31
C ALA A 271 -6.22 -6.48 -4.01
N LEU A 272 -6.39 -7.70 -3.51
CA LEU A 272 -5.30 -8.61 -3.19
C LEU A 272 -5.10 -9.64 -4.33
N SER A 273 -3.97 -9.57 -5.01
CA SER A 273 -3.58 -10.56 -6.02
C SER A 273 -2.05 -10.74 -5.99
N PRO A 274 -1.53 -11.97 -6.02
CA PRO A 274 -0.08 -12.20 -5.98
C PRO A 274 0.63 -11.68 -7.24
N VAL A 275 -0.08 -11.57 -8.35
CA VAL A 275 0.43 -11.07 -9.64
C VAL A 275 -0.66 -10.27 -10.33
N ASN A 276 -0.32 -9.05 -10.78
CA ASN A 276 -1.21 -8.21 -11.58
C ASN A 276 -0.51 -7.83 -12.88
N ILE A 277 -0.84 -8.54 -13.96
CA ILE A 277 -0.20 -8.40 -15.26
C ILE A 277 -1.24 -8.41 -16.39
N ASN A 278 -0.87 -7.87 -17.55
CA ASN A 278 -1.72 -7.97 -18.73
C ASN A 278 -1.58 -9.33 -19.44
N GLY A 279 -2.59 -9.70 -20.24
CA GLY A 279 -2.65 -11.00 -20.90
C GLY A 279 -1.49 -11.27 -21.84
N TRP A 280 -0.94 -10.26 -22.55
CA TRP A 280 0.21 -10.41 -23.43
C TRP A 280 1.47 -10.77 -22.66
N THR A 281 1.71 -10.05 -21.55
CA THR A 281 2.82 -10.32 -20.65
C THR A 281 2.68 -11.68 -19.97
N ALA A 282 1.44 -12.07 -19.59
CA ALA A 282 1.18 -13.40 -19.06
C ALA A 282 1.53 -14.50 -20.07
N ALA A 283 1.10 -14.35 -21.34
CA ALA A 283 1.42 -15.29 -22.41
C ALA A 283 2.93 -15.34 -22.70
N THR A 284 3.61 -14.17 -22.72
CA THR A 284 5.07 -14.10 -22.88
C THR A 284 5.79 -14.93 -21.81
N TRP A 285 5.46 -14.72 -20.54
CA TRP A 285 6.08 -15.46 -19.45
C TRP A 285 5.67 -16.93 -19.41
N ALA A 286 4.43 -17.27 -19.78
CA ALA A 286 4.01 -18.68 -19.92
C ALA A 286 4.84 -19.42 -20.98
N LEU A 287 5.06 -18.80 -22.16
CA LEU A 287 5.92 -19.36 -23.19
C LEU A 287 7.37 -19.52 -22.70
N ALA A 288 7.93 -18.53 -22.03
CA ALA A 288 9.28 -18.58 -21.46
C ALA A 288 9.40 -19.71 -20.41
N LEU A 289 8.43 -19.84 -19.52
CA LEU A 289 8.37 -20.91 -18.51
C LEU A 289 8.25 -22.30 -19.12
N LEU A 290 7.61 -22.42 -20.28
CA LEU A 290 7.55 -23.65 -21.08
C LEU A 290 8.82 -23.93 -21.90
N GLY A 291 9.85 -23.06 -21.81
CA GLY A 291 11.11 -23.17 -22.54
C GLY A 291 11.00 -22.77 -24.01
N ARG A 292 9.91 -22.11 -24.40
CA ARG A 292 9.68 -21.62 -25.76
C ARG A 292 10.19 -20.20 -25.93
N TRP A 293 11.50 -20.01 -25.84
CA TRP A 293 12.13 -18.70 -25.80
C TRP A 293 11.92 -17.84 -27.05
N PHE A 294 12.02 -18.43 -28.25
CA PHE A 294 11.80 -17.71 -29.51
C PHE A 294 10.37 -17.13 -29.60
N PRO A 295 9.30 -17.94 -29.44
CA PRO A 295 7.94 -17.38 -29.39
C PRO A 295 7.73 -16.38 -28.28
N ALA A 296 8.33 -16.56 -27.09
CA ALA A 296 8.23 -15.61 -25.99
C ALA A 296 8.83 -14.24 -26.35
N ILE A 297 10.04 -14.23 -26.93
CA ILE A 297 10.70 -13.01 -27.39
C ILE A 297 9.89 -12.34 -28.51
N ALA A 298 9.44 -13.12 -29.51
CA ALA A 298 8.64 -12.59 -30.61
C ALA A 298 7.34 -11.93 -30.09
N LEU A 299 6.66 -12.54 -29.11
CA LEU A 299 5.46 -11.99 -28.48
C LEU A 299 5.77 -10.73 -27.66
N ALA A 300 6.87 -10.70 -26.91
CA ALA A 300 7.31 -9.51 -26.16
C ALA A 300 7.60 -8.36 -27.11
N MET A 301 8.33 -8.61 -28.21
CA MET A 301 8.63 -7.58 -29.22
C MET A 301 7.36 -7.10 -29.93
N GLY A 302 6.49 -8.01 -30.37
CA GLY A 302 5.24 -7.66 -31.04
C GLY A 302 4.29 -6.84 -30.14
N SER A 303 4.15 -7.24 -28.87
CA SER A 303 3.34 -6.47 -27.92
C SER A 303 3.94 -5.11 -27.59
N SER A 304 5.28 -4.99 -27.57
CA SER A 304 5.98 -3.72 -27.37
C SER A 304 5.79 -2.79 -28.58
N ALA A 305 5.92 -3.31 -29.80
CA ALA A 305 5.66 -2.55 -31.02
C ALA A 305 4.19 -2.09 -31.10
N ALA A 306 3.24 -2.95 -30.70
CA ALA A 306 1.82 -2.60 -30.65
C ALA A 306 1.56 -1.49 -29.63
N LEU A 307 2.31 -1.40 -28.52
CA LEU A 307 2.17 -0.28 -27.56
C LEU A 307 2.63 1.04 -28.19
N VAL A 308 3.75 1.03 -28.93
CA VAL A 308 4.22 2.22 -29.64
C VAL A 308 3.14 2.77 -30.59
N LEU A 309 2.52 1.89 -31.35
CA LEU A 309 1.44 2.28 -32.27
C LEU A 309 0.17 2.79 -31.56
N LYS A 310 -0.10 2.33 -30.35
CA LYS A 310 -1.26 2.75 -29.55
C LYS A 310 -1.05 4.05 -28.78
N LEU A 311 0.18 4.50 -28.63
CA LEU A 311 0.57 5.71 -27.92
C LEU A 311 1.24 6.71 -28.87
N PRO A 312 0.56 7.22 -29.90
CA PRO A 312 1.16 8.09 -30.90
C PRO A 312 1.68 9.41 -30.32
N ASP A 313 1.10 9.86 -29.20
CA ASP A 313 1.47 11.09 -28.50
C ASP A 313 2.71 10.91 -27.58
N VAL A 314 3.20 9.67 -27.42
CA VAL A 314 4.37 9.34 -26.58
C VAL A 314 5.54 8.97 -27.49
N PRO A 315 6.75 9.51 -27.28
CA PRO A 315 7.92 9.14 -28.09
C PRO A 315 8.11 7.62 -28.14
N PRO A 316 8.40 7.03 -29.33
CA PRO A 316 8.53 5.59 -29.51
C PRO A 316 9.50 4.91 -28.54
N ARG A 317 10.63 5.60 -28.22
CA ARG A 317 11.61 5.10 -27.24
C ARG A 317 11.03 4.97 -25.85
N SER A 318 10.23 5.94 -25.40
CA SER A 318 9.57 5.94 -24.09
C SER A 318 8.49 4.85 -24.02
N ALA A 319 7.68 4.69 -25.08
CA ALA A 319 6.67 3.64 -25.15
C ALA A 319 7.30 2.24 -25.17
N LEU A 320 8.40 2.04 -25.89
CA LEU A 320 9.15 0.78 -25.94
C LEU A 320 9.75 0.46 -24.57
N TRP A 321 10.40 1.45 -23.93
CA TRP A 321 10.96 1.29 -22.58
C TRP A 321 9.90 0.92 -21.56
N LEU A 322 8.72 1.56 -21.62
CA LEU A 322 7.56 1.26 -20.76
C LEU A 322 7.12 -0.20 -20.93
N ALA A 323 7.01 -0.69 -22.18
CA ALA A 323 6.63 -2.06 -22.44
C ALA A 323 7.67 -3.06 -21.89
N MET A 324 8.95 -2.82 -22.16
CA MET A 324 10.05 -3.66 -21.65
C MET A 324 10.07 -3.69 -20.12
N ARG A 325 9.96 -2.52 -19.48
CA ARG A 325 9.87 -2.42 -18.01
C ARG A 325 8.67 -3.22 -17.49
N GLY A 326 7.51 -3.17 -18.18
CA GLY A 326 6.32 -3.94 -17.84
C GLY A 326 6.57 -5.45 -17.85
N HIS A 327 7.23 -5.98 -18.88
CA HIS A 327 7.61 -7.39 -18.95
C HIS A 327 8.59 -7.80 -17.84
N LEU A 328 9.60 -6.97 -17.55
CA LEU A 328 10.57 -7.23 -16.47
C LEU A 328 9.95 -7.19 -15.08
N LEU A 329 9.11 -6.19 -14.81
CA LEU A 329 8.38 -6.10 -13.54
C LEU A 329 7.44 -7.29 -13.33
N ALA A 330 6.79 -7.78 -14.39
CA ALA A 330 5.98 -8.98 -14.33
C ALA A 330 6.80 -10.21 -13.94
N GLY A 331 8.00 -10.36 -14.46
CA GLY A 331 8.93 -11.43 -14.06
C GLY A 331 9.27 -11.36 -12.56
N ARG A 332 9.53 -10.17 -12.05
CA ARG A 332 9.76 -9.96 -10.61
C ARG A 332 8.53 -10.30 -9.77
N GLN A 333 7.32 -9.91 -10.21
CA GLN A 333 6.07 -10.27 -9.53
C GLN A 333 5.86 -11.80 -9.53
N LEU A 334 6.09 -12.48 -10.65
CA LEU A 334 5.99 -13.94 -10.76
C LEU A 334 6.99 -14.64 -9.84
N ALA A 335 8.25 -14.18 -9.78
CA ALA A 335 9.25 -14.71 -8.87
C ALA A 335 8.87 -14.48 -7.39
N ALA A 336 8.36 -13.31 -7.04
CA ALA A 336 7.87 -13.02 -5.71
C ALA A 336 6.66 -13.89 -5.34
N ALA A 337 5.68 -14.04 -6.24
CA ALA A 337 4.53 -14.91 -6.03
C ALA A 337 4.93 -16.38 -5.88
N ALA A 338 5.92 -16.84 -6.65
CA ALA A 338 6.47 -18.17 -6.53
C ALA A 338 7.07 -18.43 -5.14
N ARG A 339 7.80 -17.45 -4.56
CA ARG A 339 8.37 -17.56 -3.20
C ARG A 339 7.34 -17.41 -2.09
N ARG A 340 6.40 -16.45 -2.24
CA ARG A 340 5.51 -16.03 -1.17
C ARG A 340 4.22 -16.85 -1.10
N VAL A 341 3.68 -17.26 -2.24
CA VAL A 341 2.31 -17.78 -2.31
C VAL A 341 2.24 -19.15 -2.98
N TRP A 342 2.95 -19.35 -4.10
CA TRP A 342 2.84 -20.56 -4.92
C TRP A 342 3.89 -21.62 -4.60
N TRP A 343 4.84 -21.36 -3.69
CA TRP A 343 5.92 -22.29 -3.39
C TRP A 343 5.45 -23.72 -3.04
N PRO A 344 4.32 -23.95 -2.30
CA PRO A 344 3.90 -25.32 -2.01
C PRO A 344 3.54 -26.09 -3.27
N ILE A 345 2.84 -25.44 -4.22
CA ILE A 345 2.48 -26.05 -5.50
C ILE A 345 3.76 -26.34 -6.31
N ILE A 346 4.71 -25.39 -6.35
CA ILE A 346 5.95 -25.53 -7.10
C ILE A 346 6.84 -26.63 -6.47
N VAL A 347 6.89 -26.75 -5.14
CA VAL A 347 7.60 -27.83 -4.44
C VAL A 347 7.03 -29.20 -4.84
N VAL A 348 5.71 -29.37 -4.78
CA VAL A 348 5.05 -30.60 -5.24
C VAL A 348 5.39 -30.88 -6.70
N GLY A 349 5.27 -29.88 -7.59
CA GLY A 349 5.62 -30.00 -8.99
C GLY A 349 7.12 -30.32 -9.21
N SER A 350 8.01 -29.91 -8.32
CA SER A 350 9.45 -30.16 -8.42
C SER A 350 9.84 -31.64 -8.21
N VAL A 351 8.96 -32.42 -7.60
CA VAL A 351 9.17 -33.87 -7.43
C VAL A 351 9.19 -34.56 -8.81
N VAL A 352 8.25 -34.19 -9.69
CA VAL A 352 8.06 -34.84 -10.98
C VAL A 352 8.67 -34.05 -12.15
N SER A 353 8.93 -32.76 -12.00
CA SER A 353 9.39 -31.90 -13.09
C SER A 353 10.72 -31.22 -12.79
N ARG A 354 11.73 -31.54 -13.61
CA ARG A 354 13.04 -30.85 -13.57
C ARG A 354 12.90 -29.34 -13.83
N ARG A 355 11.92 -28.92 -14.63
CA ARG A 355 11.65 -27.49 -14.87
C ARG A 355 11.16 -26.78 -13.62
N CYS A 356 10.22 -27.38 -12.87
CA CYS A 356 9.75 -26.79 -11.60
C CYS A 356 10.88 -26.61 -10.59
N ARG A 357 11.86 -27.53 -10.55
CA ARG A 357 13.07 -27.38 -9.72
C ARG A 357 13.87 -26.15 -10.09
N TRP A 358 14.13 -25.93 -11.37
CA TRP A 358 14.83 -24.73 -11.84
C TRP A 358 14.05 -23.44 -11.52
N TRP A 359 12.73 -23.45 -11.72
CA TRP A 359 11.91 -22.28 -11.40
C TRP A 359 11.90 -21.97 -9.90
N LEU A 360 11.85 -22.99 -9.04
CA LEU A 360 11.96 -22.82 -7.60
C LEU A 360 13.31 -22.21 -7.21
N LEU A 361 14.39 -22.77 -7.76
CA LEU A 361 15.74 -22.26 -7.49
C LEU A 361 15.92 -20.81 -7.96
N LEU A 362 15.46 -20.47 -9.16
CA LEU A 362 15.51 -19.10 -9.69
C LEU A 362 14.65 -18.14 -8.86
N ALA A 363 13.46 -18.57 -8.44
CA ALA A 363 12.60 -17.77 -7.58
C ALA A 363 13.27 -17.50 -6.22
N LEU A 364 13.87 -18.50 -5.59
CA LEU A 364 14.61 -18.34 -4.34
C LEU A 364 15.85 -17.45 -4.52
N ALA A 365 16.64 -17.68 -5.58
CA ALA A 365 17.82 -16.89 -5.89
C ALA A 365 17.52 -15.43 -6.21
N SER A 366 16.31 -15.11 -6.71
CA SER A 366 15.93 -13.74 -7.05
C SER A 366 15.88 -12.79 -5.83
N ASN A 367 15.71 -13.33 -4.61
CA ASN A 367 15.84 -12.60 -3.34
C ASN A 367 16.10 -13.57 -2.19
N VAL A 368 17.33 -13.98 -2.02
CA VAL A 368 17.74 -14.93 -0.99
C VAL A 368 17.49 -14.42 0.43
N ARG A 369 17.67 -13.12 0.65
CA ARG A 369 17.48 -12.51 1.98
C ARG A 369 16.02 -12.56 2.44
N ALA A 370 15.07 -12.35 1.51
CA ALA A 370 13.64 -12.40 1.82
C ALA A 370 13.06 -13.84 1.81
N ALA A 371 13.78 -14.82 1.27
CA ALA A 371 13.24 -16.16 1.08
C ALA A 371 12.65 -16.80 2.36
N PRO A 372 13.29 -16.74 3.53
CA PRO A 372 12.74 -17.35 4.74
C PRO A 372 11.44 -16.66 5.22
N THR A 373 11.40 -15.33 5.19
CA THR A 373 10.21 -14.56 5.58
C THR A 373 9.09 -14.69 4.54
N ASP A 374 9.43 -14.77 3.25
CA ASP A 374 8.48 -15.05 2.16
C ASP A 374 7.84 -16.44 2.32
N VAL A 375 8.63 -17.47 2.67
CA VAL A 375 8.12 -18.84 2.92
C VAL A 375 7.21 -18.86 4.16
N ALA A 376 7.60 -18.18 5.25
CA ALA A 376 6.79 -18.05 6.45
C ALA A 376 5.45 -17.34 6.15
N TYR A 377 5.49 -16.25 5.40
CA TYR A 377 4.30 -15.55 4.92
C TYR A 377 3.40 -16.49 4.11
N GLY A 378 3.98 -17.24 3.16
CA GLY A 378 3.25 -18.20 2.34
C GLY A 378 2.57 -19.29 3.18
N TRP A 379 3.25 -19.80 4.20
CA TRP A 379 2.63 -20.73 5.15
C TRP A 379 1.37 -20.12 5.79
N GLY A 380 1.45 -18.86 6.21
CA GLY A 380 0.30 -18.12 6.72
C GLY A 380 -0.83 -18.00 5.69
N VAL A 381 -0.51 -17.66 4.43
CA VAL A 381 -1.51 -17.57 3.34
C VAL A 381 -2.26 -18.89 3.19
N TRP A 382 -1.55 -20.01 3.11
CA TRP A 382 -2.19 -21.33 2.97
C TRP A 382 -3.02 -21.71 4.20
N THR A 383 -2.55 -21.39 5.40
CA THR A 383 -3.31 -21.57 6.63
C THR A 383 -4.59 -20.73 6.64
N GLY A 384 -4.48 -19.45 6.27
CA GLY A 384 -5.62 -18.55 6.15
C GLY A 384 -6.63 -19.01 5.11
N MET A 385 -6.17 -19.48 3.95
CA MET A 385 -7.01 -20.04 2.89
C MET A 385 -7.80 -21.28 3.37
N HIS A 386 -7.14 -22.19 4.06
CA HIS A 386 -7.80 -23.39 4.62
C HIS A 386 -8.90 -23.00 5.61
N ARG A 387 -8.60 -22.09 6.56
CA ARG A 387 -9.54 -21.60 7.56
C ARG A 387 -10.76 -20.89 6.94
N ASN A 388 -10.53 -20.07 5.91
CA ASN A 388 -11.57 -19.28 5.25
C ASN A 388 -12.17 -19.97 4.01
N ARG A 389 -11.76 -21.21 3.70
CA ARG A 389 -12.26 -22.03 2.59
C ARG A 389 -12.24 -21.28 1.24
N THR A 390 -11.15 -20.55 0.96
CA THR A 390 -11.02 -19.75 -0.27
C THR A 390 -9.66 -19.92 -0.93
N TRP A 391 -9.63 -19.89 -2.26
CA TRP A 391 -8.43 -19.93 -3.08
C TRP A 391 -8.05 -18.55 -3.65
N ALA A 392 -8.85 -17.52 -3.31
CA ALA A 392 -8.70 -16.18 -3.85
C ALA A 392 -7.26 -15.61 -3.77
N PRO A 393 -6.49 -15.80 -2.68
CA PRO A 393 -5.12 -15.29 -2.58
C PRO A 393 -4.12 -15.89 -3.57
N LEU A 394 -4.44 -17.06 -4.18
CA LEU A 394 -3.56 -17.68 -5.19
C LEU A 394 -3.80 -17.17 -6.61
N LEU A 395 -4.93 -16.51 -6.85
CA LEU A 395 -5.37 -16.19 -8.19
C LEU A 395 -4.65 -14.94 -8.73
N PRO A 396 -3.95 -15.04 -9.88
CA PRO A 396 -3.39 -13.88 -10.53
C PRO A 396 -4.51 -13.02 -11.13
N ARG A 397 -4.31 -11.71 -11.15
CA ARG A 397 -5.19 -10.78 -11.85
C ARG A 397 -4.64 -10.50 -13.24
N LEU A 398 -5.42 -10.88 -14.25
CA LEU A 398 -5.12 -10.54 -15.64
C LEU A 398 -5.92 -9.30 -16.04
N SER A 399 -5.25 -8.25 -16.46
CA SER A 399 -5.87 -7.06 -17.03
C SER A 399 -5.94 -7.17 -18.54
N ALA A 400 -7.01 -6.60 -19.16
CA ALA A 400 -7.04 -6.35 -20.59
C ALA A 400 -5.94 -5.33 -20.94
N TRP A 401 -5.36 -5.43 -22.13
CA TRP A 401 -4.30 -4.54 -22.55
C TRP A 401 -4.65 -3.79 -23.85
N PRO A 402 -4.46 -2.43 -23.87
CA PRO A 402 -4.39 -1.54 -22.71
C PRO A 402 -5.65 -1.68 -21.87
N GLY A 403 -5.50 -1.62 -20.55
CA GLY A 403 -6.62 -1.81 -19.64
C GLY A 403 -7.78 -0.86 -20.00
N ARG A 404 -8.98 -1.38 -20.21
CA ARG A 404 -10.19 -0.56 -20.17
C ARG A 404 -10.20 0.11 -18.81
N GLN A 405 -10.01 1.43 -18.77
CA GLN A 405 -10.26 2.18 -17.56
C GLN A 405 -11.75 1.98 -17.22
N HIS A 406 -12.04 1.19 -16.20
CA HIS A 406 -13.33 1.30 -15.54
C HIS A 406 -13.29 2.68 -14.86
N GLN A 407 -13.75 3.70 -15.57
CA GLN A 407 -14.33 4.85 -14.94
C GLN A 407 -15.49 4.32 -14.09
N ARG A 408 -15.25 4.08 -12.80
CA ARG A 408 -16.37 4.12 -11.86
C ARG A 408 -16.81 5.58 -11.91
N GLY A 409 -17.89 5.82 -12.61
CA GLY A 409 -18.56 7.10 -12.63
C GLY A 409 -18.85 7.45 -11.17
N ALA A 410 -18.35 8.59 -10.74
CA ALA A 410 -18.96 9.32 -9.67
C ALA A 410 -20.40 9.55 -10.14
N SER A 411 -21.33 8.78 -9.62
CA SER A 411 -22.75 9.13 -9.71
C SER A 411 -22.94 10.36 -8.82
N PRO A 412 -23.41 11.48 -9.33
CA PRO A 412 -23.74 12.61 -8.49
C PRO A 412 -25.05 12.28 -7.77
N ARG A 413 -25.03 12.21 -6.46
CA ARG A 413 -26.18 12.54 -5.59
C ARG A 413 -25.66 13.20 -4.34
#